data_dbbdf0625dd009628549ec9d04e35482
#
_entry.id   dbbdf0625dd009628549ec9d04e35482
#
_cell.length_a   1.000
_cell.length_b   1.000
_cell.length_c   1.000
_cell.angle_alpha   90.00
_cell.angle_beta   90.00
_cell.angle_gamma   90.00
#
_symmetry.space_group_name_H-M   'P 1'
#
loop_
_entity.id
_entity.type
_entity.pdbx_description
1 polymer ?
#
loop_
_entity_poly.entity_id
_entity_poly.type
_entity_poly.pdbx_seq_one_letter_code
_entity_poly.pdbx_strand_id
1 'polypeptide(L)'
;MKQKPSSRRRRSSTKSVLRLPDLEHAKTAVLNSLNSADAKRGYRHAIDEFVDWYCSEPRLAFNRIVVLRYRSHLESRQIAPGTINLRLGAVRRLAYEAADCGLLSADLAAGIRRVKGVKKLDMRLGNWLTAEQGHAPWQAPDRQRLKGKRDRALLALLLACGLRRHEAVALTLEHLQQREEHWATVGLVGKGGHVRTIPVPDWVRTKLDDWLAAAAIDRGKLFRQVNKVGRAWEMGCAHRHCPGHAKLLVAVLRPSTKRD
;
A
#
# COMPACT_ATOMS: atom_id res chain seq x y z
N MET A 1 6.38 55.16 48.59
CA MET A 1 6.93 53.75 48.52
C MET A 1 6.39 53.07 47.27
N LYS A 2 7.23 52.89 46.25
CA LYS A 2 6.84 52.18 44.98
C LYS A 2 7.35 50.78 45.07
N GLN A 3 6.44 49.80 45.09
CA GLN A 3 6.78 48.35 45.03
C GLN A 3 7.22 47.98 43.60
N LYS A 4 8.41 47.36 43.48
CA LYS A 4 8.91 46.74 42.23
C LYS A 4 8.15 45.44 41.94
N PRO A 5 7.75 45.15 40.70
CA PRO A 5 7.16 43.86 40.36
C PRO A 5 8.22 42.75 40.36
N SER A 6 7.93 41.65 41.06
CA SER A 6 8.78 40.48 41.14
C SER A 6 8.85 39.80 39.76
N SER A 7 10.05 39.63 39.25
CA SER A 7 10.30 38.87 38.02
C SER A 7 9.99 37.40 38.23
N ARG A 8 8.92 36.94 37.63
CA ARG A 8 8.55 35.52 37.55
C ARG A 8 9.65 34.75 36.79
N ARG A 9 10.53 34.05 37.52
CA ARG A 9 11.54 33.17 36.98
C ARG A 9 10.84 32.11 36.08
N ARG A 10 11.06 32.21 34.78
CA ARG A 10 10.67 31.21 33.80
C ARG A 10 11.35 29.88 34.18
N ARG A 11 10.60 28.92 34.71
CA ARG A 11 11.07 27.53 34.88
C ARG A 11 11.52 27.02 33.51
N SER A 12 12.83 26.80 33.36
CA SER A 12 13.35 26.06 32.20
C SER A 12 12.80 24.66 32.26
N SER A 13 11.92 24.29 31.29
CA SER A 13 11.47 22.93 31.20
C SER A 13 12.69 22.05 30.90
N THR A 14 12.98 21.13 31.78
CA THR A 14 13.97 20.07 31.57
C THR A 14 13.62 19.39 30.27
N LYS A 15 14.55 19.37 29.30
CA LYS A 15 14.39 18.69 28.02
C LYS A 15 14.23 17.20 28.32
N SER A 16 13.01 16.69 28.28
CA SER A 16 12.76 15.25 28.42
C SER A 16 13.17 14.54 27.12
N VAL A 17 14.02 13.54 27.26
CA VAL A 17 14.36 12.62 26.18
C VAL A 17 13.30 11.53 26.17
N LEU A 18 12.56 11.39 25.05
CA LEU A 18 11.54 10.37 24.91
C LEU A 18 12.20 8.98 24.86
N ARG A 19 11.57 8.01 25.52
CA ARG A 19 12.00 6.60 25.60
C ARG A 19 11.05 5.73 24.76
N LEU A 20 11.47 4.50 24.46
CA LEU A 20 10.67 3.52 23.72
C LEU A 20 9.24 3.34 24.24
N PRO A 21 8.98 3.14 25.56
CA PRO A 21 7.62 2.99 26.07
C PRO A 21 6.72 4.20 25.78
N ASP A 22 7.27 5.41 25.85
CA ASP A 22 6.52 6.66 25.62
C ASP A 22 6.05 6.75 24.17
N LEU A 23 6.92 6.38 23.23
CA LEU A 23 6.61 6.39 21.79
C LEU A 23 5.62 5.29 21.37
N GLU A 24 5.52 4.16 22.11
CA GLU A 24 4.55 3.11 21.83
C GLU A 24 3.11 3.56 22.02
N HIS A 25 2.81 4.38 23.02
CA HIS A 25 1.48 4.97 23.20
C HIS A 25 1.11 5.86 22.01
N ALA A 26 1.98 6.78 21.63
CA ALA A 26 1.77 7.64 20.47
C ALA A 26 1.65 6.84 19.16
N LYS A 27 2.44 5.79 18.97
CA LYS A 27 2.34 4.86 17.82
C LYS A 27 0.97 4.18 17.78
N THR A 28 0.49 3.70 18.91
CA THR A 28 -0.83 3.06 19.01
C THR A 28 -1.94 4.03 18.63
N ALA A 29 -1.89 5.27 19.09
CA ALA A 29 -2.84 6.32 18.72
C ALA A 29 -2.82 6.58 17.21
N VAL A 30 -1.62 6.71 16.59
CA VAL A 30 -1.50 6.82 15.12
C VAL A 30 -2.17 5.64 14.41
N LEU A 31 -1.92 4.42 14.84
CA LEU A 31 -2.46 3.23 14.16
C LEU A 31 -3.98 3.13 14.32
N ASN A 32 -4.53 3.53 15.46
CA ASN A 32 -5.97 3.53 15.70
C ASN A 32 -6.71 4.57 14.87
N SER A 33 -6.08 5.70 14.57
CA SER A 33 -6.65 6.76 13.72
C SER A 33 -6.69 6.41 12.22
N LEU A 34 -6.13 5.26 11.80
CA LEU A 34 -6.10 4.81 10.41
C LEU A 34 -7.21 3.77 10.14
N ASN A 35 -7.97 3.95 9.06
CA ASN A 35 -9.11 3.07 8.72
C ASN A 35 -8.71 1.84 7.89
N SER A 36 -7.57 1.86 7.20
CA SER A 36 -7.14 0.79 6.29
C SER A 36 -6.07 -0.10 6.93
N ALA A 37 -6.26 -1.42 6.87
CA ALA A 37 -5.27 -2.39 7.34
C ALA A 37 -3.91 -2.24 6.64
N ASP A 38 -3.90 -1.89 5.35
CA ASP A 38 -2.69 -1.65 4.58
C ASP A 38 -1.98 -0.37 5.02
N ALA A 39 -2.75 0.70 5.30
CA ALA A 39 -2.20 1.93 5.86
C ALA A 39 -1.61 1.67 7.26
N LYS A 40 -2.32 0.92 8.12
CA LYS A 40 -1.82 0.52 9.44
C LYS A 40 -0.48 -0.23 9.34
N ARG A 41 -0.36 -1.18 8.40
CA ARG A 41 0.91 -1.91 8.19
C ARG A 41 2.04 -0.99 7.73
N GLY A 42 1.76 -0.13 6.75
CA GLY A 42 2.75 0.81 6.21
C GLY A 42 3.23 1.82 7.24
N TYR A 43 2.32 2.38 8.02
CA TYR A 43 2.65 3.33 9.08
C TYR A 43 3.37 2.66 10.25
N ARG A 44 2.95 1.46 10.67
CA ARG A 44 3.64 0.68 11.70
C ARG A 44 5.09 0.47 11.33
N HIS A 45 5.35 -0.08 10.14
CA HIS A 45 6.71 -0.30 9.66
C HIS A 45 7.55 0.99 9.60
N ALA A 46 6.94 2.09 9.13
CA ALA A 46 7.63 3.37 9.03
C ALA A 46 7.96 3.98 10.41
N ILE A 47 7.08 3.81 11.40
CA ILE A 47 7.30 4.27 12.77
C ILE A 47 8.35 3.40 13.46
N ASP A 48 8.25 2.08 13.34
CA ASP A 48 9.21 1.15 13.93
C ASP A 48 10.63 1.44 13.41
N GLU A 49 10.81 1.59 12.11
CA GLU A 49 12.09 1.94 11.50
C GLU A 49 12.63 3.29 12.01
N PHE A 50 11.75 4.28 12.19
CA PHE A 50 12.15 5.56 12.77
C PHE A 50 12.56 5.42 14.24
N VAL A 51 11.80 4.69 15.03
CA VAL A 51 12.07 4.48 16.47
C VAL A 51 13.38 3.73 16.66
N ASP A 52 13.62 2.68 15.88
CA ASP A 52 14.87 1.91 15.91
C ASP A 52 16.07 2.83 15.58
N TRP A 53 15.96 3.62 14.52
CA TRP A 53 16.99 4.60 14.15
C TRP A 53 17.17 5.67 15.23
N TYR A 54 16.08 6.24 15.77
CA TYR A 54 16.12 7.28 16.77
C TYR A 54 16.75 6.81 18.08
N CYS A 55 16.48 5.58 18.48
CA CYS A 55 17.03 4.98 19.70
C CYS A 55 18.48 4.49 19.54
N SER A 56 18.94 4.23 18.30
CA SER A 56 20.34 3.88 18.01
C SER A 56 21.28 5.08 18.04
N GLU A 57 20.77 6.27 17.81
CA GLU A 57 21.54 7.52 17.87
C GLU A 57 21.69 8.03 19.31
N PRO A 58 22.82 8.70 19.65
CA PRO A 58 22.95 9.31 20.97
C PRO A 58 21.91 10.40 21.20
N ARG A 59 21.05 10.17 22.10
CA ARG A 59 19.99 10.92 22.79
C ARG A 59 19.77 12.37 22.37
N LEU A 60 19.24 12.58 21.18
CA LEU A 60 18.76 13.87 20.73
C LEU A 60 17.28 14.01 21.09
N ALA A 61 16.88 15.19 21.57
CA ALA A 61 15.47 15.49 21.78
C ALA A 61 14.69 15.35 20.48
N PHE A 62 13.51 14.70 20.49
CA PHE A 62 12.66 14.54 19.31
C PHE A 62 12.17 15.92 18.83
N ASN A 63 12.85 16.46 17.83
CA ASN A 63 12.62 17.79 17.29
C ASN A 63 12.84 17.83 15.77
N ARG A 64 12.66 19.00 15.17
CA ARG A 64 12.86 19.23 13.74
C ARG A 64 14.24 18.80 13.23
N ILE A 65 15.29 19.02 13.99
CA ILE A 65 16.67 18.71 13.57
C ILE A 65 16.86 17.20 13.45
N VAL A 66 16.32 16.44 14.41
CA VAL A 66 16.36 14.97 14.37
C VAL A 66 15.62 14.45 13.14
N VAL A 67 14.44 14.98 12.82
CA VAL A 67 13.68 14.55 11.65
C VAL A 67 14.37 14.95 10.33
N LEU A 68 15.09 16.07 10.29
CA LEU A 68 15.92 16.41 9.15
C LEU A 68 17.09 15.44 8.98
N ARG A 69 17.75 15.03 10.07
CA ARG A 69 18.81 13.99 10.04
C ARG A 69 18.25 12.64 9.57
N TYR A 70 17.08 12.26 10.08
CA TYR A 70 16.41 11.04 9.62
C TYR A 70 16.09 11.09 8.11
N ARG A 71 15.59 12.23 7.61
CA ARG A 71 15.39 12.44 6.19
C ARG A 71 16.69 12.23 5.41
N SER A 72 17.80 12.86 5.82
CA SER A 72 19.10 12.71 5.18
C SER A 72 19.59 11.24 5.21
N HIS A 73 19.38 10.55 6.34
CA HIS A 73 19.65 9.11 6.46
C HIS A 73 18.83 8.27 5.45
N LEU A 74 17.56 8.59 5.26
CA LEU A 74 16.72 7.90 4.26
C LEU A 74 17.18 8.19 2.83
N GLU A 75 17.62 9.43 2.55
CA GLU A 75 18.16 9.83 1.24
C GLU A 75 19.47 9.11 0.94
N SER A 76 20.39 8.98 1.91
CA SER A 76 21.67 8.26 1.74
C SER A 76 21.49 6.77 1.43
N ARG A 77 20.36 6.17 1.84
CA ARG A 77 20.00 4.78 1.51
C ARG A 77 19.40 4.63 0.10
N GLN A 78 19.34 5.68 -0.69
CA GLN A 78 18.80 5.69 -2.06
C GLN A 78 17.37 5.15 -2.17
N ILE A 79 16.56 5.36 -1.13
CA ILE A 79 15.16 4.94 -1.09
C ILE A 79 14.33 5.85 -2.00
N ALA A 80 13.35 5.27 -2.69
CA ALA A 80 12.48 6.03 -3.58
C ALA A 80 11.80 7.22 -2.87
N PRO A 81 11.74 8.42 -3.49
CA PRO A 81 11.18 9.64 -2.89
C PRO A 81 9.77 9.45 -2.31
N GLY A 82 8.92 8.63 -2.96
CA GLY A 82 7.59 8.30 -2.46
C GLY A 82 7.61 7.56 -1.12
N THR A 83 8.56 6.65 -0.93
CA THR A 83 8.74 5.90 0.31
C THR A 83 9.29 6.81 1.41
N ILE A 84 10.27 7.67 1.10
CA ILE A 84 10.78 8.66 2.06
C ILE A 84 9.65 9.57 2.54
N ASN A 85 8.83 10.07 1.62
CA ASN A 85 7.70 10.96 1.97
C ASN A 85 6.64 10.26 2.82
N LEU A 86 6.38 8.98 2.59
CA LEU A 86 5.49 8.17 3.43
C LEU A 86 6.06 8.03 4.85
N ARG A 87 7.34 7.69 4.98
CA ARG A 87 8.03 7.57 6.28
C ARG A 87 8.03 8.88 7.05
N LEU A 88 8.36 9.99 6.39
CA LEU A 88 8.28 11.32 7.00
C LEU A 88 6.84 11.69 7.39
N GLY A 89 5.84 11.26 6.61
CA GLY A 89 4.43 11.42 6.94
C GLY A 89 4.06 10.70 8.24
N ALA A 90 4.52 9.47 8.41
CA ALA A 90 4.30 8.68 9.61
C ALA A 90 4.97 9.30 10.84
N VAL A 91 6.22 9.77 10.71
CA VAL A 91 6.96 10.46 11.80
C VAL A 91 6.28 11.77 12.21
N ARG A 92 5.79 12.55 11.25
CA ARG A 92 5.03 13.78 11.56
C ARG A 92 3.77 13.47 12.35
N ARG A 93 3.03 12.41 11.96
CA ARG A 93 1.83 12.00 12.66
C ARG A 93 2.16 11.50 14.07
N LEU A 94 3.24 10.72 14.21
CA LEU A 94 3.74 10.31 15.51
C LEU A 94 4.04 11.51 16.42
N ALA A 95 4.65 12.57 15.88
CA ALA A 95 4.94 13.78 16.65
C ALA A 95 3.67 14.51 17.14
N TYR A 96 2.60 14.52 16.37
CA TYR A 96 1.31 15.08 16.79
C TYR A 96 0.69 14.26 17.91
N GLU A 97 0.57 12.94 17.72
CA GLU A 97 0.02 12.06 18.75
C GLU A 97 0.85 12.12 20.05
N ALA A 98 2.19 12.25 19.93
CA ALA A 98 3.05 12.46 21.08
C ALA A 98 2.79 13.82 21.77
N ALA A 99 2.43 14.85 21.03
CA ALA A 99 2.07 16.14 21.60
C ALA A 99 0.70 16.07 22.30
N ASP A 100 -0.28 15.40 21.70
CA ASP A 100 -1.61 15.22 22.28
C ASP A 100 -1.56 14.35 23.55
N CYS A 101 -0.61 13.40 23.62
CA CYS A 101 -0.32 12.61 24.82
C CYS A 101 0.51 13.37 25.88
N GLY A 102 0.88 14.64 25.65
CA GLY A 102 1.70 15.43 26.58
C GLY A 102 3.19 15.06 26.62
N LEU A 103 3.66 14.19 25.72
CA LEU A 103 5.05 13.74 25.63
C LEU A 103 5.95 14.74 24.89
N LEU A 104 5.36 15.58 24.05
CA LEU A 104 6.03 16.58 23.23
C LEU A 104 5.28 17.92 23.35
N SER A 105 6.01 19.04 23.25
CA SER A 105 5.30 20.33 23.16
C SER A 105 4.70 20.54 21.77
N ALA A 106 3.57 21.26 21.69
CA ALA A 106 2.92 21.58 20.43
C ALA A 106 3.86 22.34 19.46
N ASP A 107 4.74 23.19 19.97
CA ASP A 107 5.72 23.93 19.19
C ASP A 107 6.75 23.00 18.53
N LEU A 108 7.20 21.96 19.24
CA LEU A 108 8.12 20.97 18.69
C LEU A 108 7.44 20.12 17.61
N ALA A 109 6.19 19.68 17.84
CA ALA A 109 5.41 18.96 16.84
C ALA A 109 5.17 19.83 15.59
N ALA A 110 4.82 21.10 15.75
CA ALA A 110 4.70 22.06 14.66
C ALA A 110 6.03 22.27 13.91
N GLY A 111 7.15 22.28 14.64
CA GLY A 111 8.49 22.31 14.05
C GLY A 111 8.78 21.10 13.17
N ILE A 112 8.43 19.90 13.64
CA ILE A 112 8.58 18.65 12.90
C ILE A 112 7.70 18.65 11.64
N ARG A 113 6.48 19.17 11.70
CA ARG A 113 5.58 19.30 10.54
C ARG A 113 6.22 20.08 9.40
N ARG A 114 6.99 21.13 9.70
CA ARG A 114 7.65 21.98 8.71
C ARG A 114 8.80 21.31 7.95
N VAL A 115 9.21 20.10 8.32
CA VAL A 115 10.20 19.34 7.55
C VAL A 115 9.60 18.99 6.19
N LYS A 116 10.14 19.54 5.10
CA LYS A 116 9.67 19.26 3.74
C LYS A 116 10.06 17.84 3.31
N GLY A 117 9.21 17.21 2.52
CA GLY A 117 9.51 15.95 1.87
C GLY A 117 10.56 16.10 0.77
N VAL A 118 10.93 14.98 0.16
CA VAL A 118 11.82 14.92 -1.00
C VAL A 118 11.00 15.16 -2.26
N LYS A 119 11.50 16.01 -3.17
CA LYS A 119 10.84 16.23 -4.46
C LYS A 119 10.93 14.94 -5.30
N LYS A 120 9.83 14.60 -5.96
CA LYS A 120 9.86 13.60 -7.03
C LYS A 120 10.35 14.32 -8.28
N LEU A 121 11.58 14.03 -8.69
CA LEU A 121 12.18 14.64 -9.87
C LEU A 121 11.68 13.97 -11.17
N ASP A 122 11.18 12.75 -11.10
CA ASP A 122 10.70 12.02 -12.26
C ASP A 122 9.18 12.16 -12.41
N MET A 123 8.73 12.83 -13.45
CA MET A 123 7.47 12.51 -14.08
C MET A 123 7.64 11.09 -14.65
N ARG A 124 7.13 10.08 -13.95
CA ARG A 124 6.90 8.80 -14.61
C ARG A 124 5.85 9.08 -15.70
N LEU A 125 6.31 9.31 -16.91
CA LEU A 125 5.50 9.06 -18.08
C LEU A 125 4.97 7.63 -17.86
N GLY A 126 3.65 7.50 -17.69
CA GLY A 126 3.06 6.19 -17.52
C GLY A 126 3.56 5.31 -18.66
N ASN A 127 4.14 4.16 -18.35
CA ASN A 127 4.47 3.17 -19.37
C ASN A 127 3.16 2.65 -19.93
N TRP A 128 2.63 3.37 -20.91
CA TRP A 128 1.47 2.93 -21.67
C TRP A 128 1.94 1.73 -22.50
N LEU A 129 1.30 0.60 -22.28
CA LEU A 129 1.51 -0.56 -23.11
C LEU A 129 0.94 -0.26 -24.51
N THR A 130 1.76 -0.42 -25.54
CA THR A 130 1.23 -0.47 -26.91
C THR A 130 0.32 -1.69 -27.05
N ALA A 131 -0.55 -1.71 -28.06
CA ALA A 131 -1.40 -2.87 -28.30
C ALA A 131 -0.59 -4.18 -28.39
N GLU A 132 0.56 -4.16 -29.06
CA GLU A 132 1.48 -5.29 -29.17
C GLU A 132 2.08 -5.71 -27.84
N GLN A 133 2.53 -4.75 -27.04
CA GLN A 133 3.04 -4.99 -25.69
C GLN A 133 1.95 -5.50 -24.74
N GLY A 134 0.69 -5.17 -24.96
CA GLY A 134 -0.47 -5.70 -24.25
C GLY A 134 -0.75 -7.17 -24.60
N HIS A 135 -0.41 -7.60 -25.81
CA HIS A 135 -0.62 -8.99 -26.26
C HIS A 135 0.39 -9.99 -25.70
N ALA A 136 1.65 -9.60 -25.52
CA ALA A 136 2.71 -10.50 -25.03
C ALA A 136 2.41 -11.11 -23.64
N PRO A 137 2.01 -10.32 -22.62
CA PRO A 137 1.59 -10.84 -21.32
C PRO A 137 0.42 -11.81 -21.36
N TRP A 138 -0.50 -11.57 -22.28
CA TRP A 138 -1.68 -12.37 -22.50
C TRP A 138 -1.37 -13.75 -23.08
N GLN A 139 -0.33 -13.87 -23.90
CA GLN A 139 0.08 -15.12 -24.53
C GLN A 139 1.01 -15.97 -23.66
N ALA A 140 1.68 -15.36 -22.67
CA ALA A 140 2.67 -16.00 -21.83
C ALA A 140 2.16 -17.20 -20.98
N PRO A 141 0.93 -17.20 -20.40
CA PRO A 141 0.46 -18.33 -19.62
C PRO A 141 0.09 -19.53 -20.51
N ASP A 142 0.52 -20.71 -20.11
CA ASP A 142 0.24 -22.00 -20.78
C ASP A 142 -1.28 -22.27 -20.86
N ARG A 143 -1.78 -22.44 -22.09
CA ARG A 143 -3.22 -22.66 -22.37
C ARG A 143 -3.74 -23.99 -21.87
N GLN A 144 -2.89 -24.99 -21.78
CA GLN A 144 -3.26 -26.36 -21.42
C GLN A 144 -3.36 -26.55 -19.91
N ARG A 145 -2.55 -25.84 -19.14
CA ARG A 145 -2.52 -26.00 -17.70
C ARG A 145 -3.62 -25.19 -17.00
N LEU A 146 -4.22 -25.78 -15.97
CA LEU A 146 -5.24 -25.11 -15.15
C LEU A 146 -4.76 -23.76 -14.60
N LYS A 147 -3.52 -23.70 -14.13
CA LYS A 147 -2.90 -22.45 -13.68
C LYS A 147 -2.83 -21.41 -14.79
N GLY A 148 -2.50 -21.82 -16.01
CA GLY A 148 -2.41 -20.92 -17.14
C GLY A 148 -3.78 -20.38 -17.57
N LYS A 149 -4.83 -21.20 -17.56
CA LYS A 149 -6.21 -20.75 -17.79
C LYS A 149 -6.64 -19.71 -16.77
N ARG A 150 -6.36 -19.93 -15.47
CA ARG A 150 -6.60 -18.94 -14.41
C ARG A 150 -5.88 -17.63 -14.67
N ASP A 151 -4.58 -17.72 -14.95
CA ASP A 151 -3.72 -16.53 -15.10
C ASP A 151 -4.16 -15.70 -16.33
N ARG A 152 -4.60 -16.36 -17.40
CA ARG A 152 -5.19 -15.70 -18.60
C ARG A 152 -6.49 -14.99 -18.27
N ALA A 153 -7.42 -15.64 -17.57
CA ALA A 153 -8.68 -15.04 -17.16
C ALA A 153 -8.46 -13.83 -16.23
N LEU A 154 -7.51 -13.95 -15.30
CA LEU A 154 -7.13 -12.85 -14.41
C LEU A 154 -6.52 -11.68 -15.17
N LEU A 155 -5.59 -11.93 -16.09
CA LEU A 155 -4.98 -10.90 -16.93
C LEU A 155 -6.03 -10.21 -17.81
N ALA A 156 -6.97 -10.97 -18.38
CA ALA A 156 -8.07 -10.43 -19.17
C ALA A 156 -8.88 -9.41 -18.37
N LEU A 157 -9.30 -9.78 -17.17
CA LEU A 157 -10.04 -8.88 -16.28
C LEU A 157 -9.24 -7.65 -15.87
N LEU A 158 -7.97 -7.81 -15.53
CA LEU A 158 -7.13 -6.69 -15.12
C LEU A 158 -6.89 -5.69 -16.26
N LEU A 159 -6.66 -6.19 -17.48
CA LEU A 159 -6.36 -5.36 -18.63
C LEU A 159 -7.60 -4.68 -19.24
N ALA A 160 -8.68 -5.44 -19.40
CA ALA A 160 -9.90 -4.92 -20.04
C ALA A 160 -10.80 -4.15 -19.09
N CYS A 161 -10.95 -4.61 -17.85
CA CYS A 161 -11.85 -4.02 -16.88
C CYS A 161 -11.16 -3.04 -15.91
N GLY A 162 -9.85 -2.88 -16.00
CA GLY A 162 -9.09 -1.95 -15.14
C GLY A 162 -9.23 -2.21 -13.65
N LEU A 163 -9.43 -3.48 -13.26
CA LEU A 163 -9.57 -3.86 -11.85
C LEU A 163 -8.27 -3.69 -11.08
N ARG A 164 -8.36 -3.22 -9.84
CA ARG A 164 -7.24 -3.30 -8.93
C ARG A 164 -7.01 -4.74 -8.50
N ARG A 165 -5.77 -5.10 -8.21
CA ARG A 165 -5.39 -6.46 -7.79
C ARG A 165 -6.28 -7.00 -6.65
N HIS A 166 -6.56 -6.20 -5.62
CA HIS A 166 -7.39 -6.64 -4.50
C HIS A 166 -8.86 -6.81 -4.89
N GLU A 167 -9.38 -6.00 -5.82
CA GLU A 167 -10.73 -6.13 -6.35
C GLU A 167 -10.87 -7.45 -7.12
N ALA A 168 -9.92 -7.77 -8.00
CA ALA A 168 -9.93 -9.03 -8.75
C ALA A 168 -9.88 -10.27 -7.83
N VAL A 169 -9.07 -10.23 -6.76
CA VAL A 169 -8.99 -11.33 -5.76
C VAL A 169 -10.25 -11.43 -4.91
N ALA A 170 -10.96 -10.32 -4.70
CA ALA A 170 -12.20 -10.31 -3.93
C ALA A 170 -13.41 -10.81 -4.71
N LEU A 171 -13.35 -10.86 -6.05
CA LEU A 171 -14.46 -11.28 -6.90
C LEU A 171 -14.99 -12.67 -6.54
N THR A 172 -16.31 -12.77 -6.53
CA THR A 172 -17.08 -14.02 -6.45
C THR A 172 -17.93 -14.19 -7.72
N LEU A 173 -18.49 -15.38 -7.92
CA LEU A 173 -19.41 -15.62 -9.04
C LEU A 173 -20.64 -14.71 -8.99
N GLU A 174 -21.11 -14.36 -7.79
CA GLU A 174 -22.29 -13.49 -7.59
C GLU A 174 -22.07 -12.06 -8.12
N HIS A 175 -20.79 -11.62 -8.20
CA HIS A 175 -20.44 -10.33 -8.79
C HIS A 175 -20.56 -10.33 -10.33
N LEU A 176 -20.54 -11.52 -10.99
CA LEU A 176 -20.69 -11.62 -12.44
C LEU A 176 -22.19 -11.77 -12.77
N GLN A 177 -22.77 -10.72 -13.31
CA GLN A 177 -24.18 -10.66 -13.64
C GLN A 177 -24.37 -10.26 -15.10
N GLN A 178 -25.35 -10.89 -15.75
CA GLN A 178 -25.84 -10.43 -17.03
C GLN A 178 -26.79 -9.24 -16.80
N ARG A 179 -26.53 -8.15 -17.45
CA ARG A 179 -27.36 -6.94 -17.46
C ARG A 179 -27.74 -6.63 -18.89
N GLU A 180 -29.03 -6.81 -19.17
CA GLU A 180 -29.56 -6.71 -20.54
C GLU A 180 -28.75 -7.61 -21.49
N GLU A 181 -28.07 -7.04 -22.49
CA GLU A 181 -27.26 -7.79 -23.46
C GLU A 181 -25.79 -7.91 -23.07
N HIS A 182 -25.35 -7.37 -21.92
CA HIS A 182 -23.94 -7.31 -21.54
C HIS A 182 -23.66 -7.99 -20.19
N TRP A 183 -22.49 -8.60 -20.11
CA TRP A 183 -21.97 -9.06 -18.84
C TRP A 183 -21.31 -7.92 -18.04
N ALA A 184 -21.52 -7.90 -16.73
CA ALA A 184 -20.91 -6.90 -15.86
C ALA A 184 -20.45 -7.53 -14.53
N THR A 185 -19.40 -6.96 -13.95
CA THR A 185 -19.07 -7.17 -12.54
C THR A 185 -19.78 -6.10 -11.72
N VAL A 186 -20.69 -6.53 -10.84
CA VAL A 186 -21.56 -5.67 -10.03
C VAL A 186 -21.12 -5.70 -8.57
N GLY A 187 -21.34 -4.61 -7.84
CA GLY A 187 -21.07 -4.58 -6.40
C GLY A 187 -19.60 -4.53 -6.00
N LEU A 188 -18.71 -4.11 -6.92
CA LEU A 188 -17.28 -3.96 -6.61
C LEU A 188 -17.03 -2.82 -5.64
N VAL A 189 -16.56 -3.17 -4.43
CA VAL A 189 -16.16 -2.19 -3.43
C VAL A 189 -14.73 -1.72 -3.69
N GLY A 190 -14.60 -0.49 -4.14
CA GLY A 190 -13.33 0.15 -4.43
C GLY A 190 -12.70 0.86 -3.22
N LYS A 191 -11.62 1.61 -3.48
CA LYS A 191 -10.96 2.43 -2.46
C LYS A 191 -11.95 3.48 -1.91
N GLY A 192 -12.06 3.56 -0.58
CA GLY A 192 -12.96 4.51 0.09
C GLY A 192 -14.41 4.02 0.21
N GLY A 193 -14.68 2.73 -0.07
CA GLY A 193 -16.04 2.17 0.06
C GLY A 193 -16.96 2.44 -1.14
N HIS A 194 -16.47 3.09 -2.19
CA HIS A 194 -17.28 3.33 -3.39
C HIS A 194 -17.60 2.03 -4.11
N VAL A 195 -18.88 1.77 -4.33
CA VAL A 195 -19.38 0.63 -5.09
C VAL A 195 -19.49 1.01 -6.56
N ARG A 196 -19.00 0.15 -7.44
CA ARG A 196 -19.07 0.37 -8.90
C ARG A 196 -19.42 -0.90 -9.65
N THR A 197 -20.02 -0.71 -10.80
CA THR A 197 -20.28 -1.76 -11.79
C THR A 197 -19.36 -1.55 -13.00
N ILE A 198 -18.78 -2.60 -13.52
CA ILE A 198 -17.85 -2.54 -14.66
C ILE A 198 -18.32 -3.53 -15.71
N PRO A 199 -18.51 -3.11 -16.98
CA PRO A 199 -18.83 -4.02 -18.06
C PRO A 199 -17.70 -5.01 -18.29
N VAL A 200 -18.05 -6.25 -18.63
CA VAL A 200 -17.12 -7.34 -18.94
C VAL A 200 -17.28 -7.66 -20.41
N PRO A 201 -16.29 -7.36 -21.28
CA PRO A 201 -16.34 -7.70 -22.69
C PRO A 201 -16.47 -9.22 -22.92
N ASP A 202 -17.11 -9.65 -24.00
CA ASP A 202 -17.39 -11.07 -24.30
C ASP A 202 -16.12 -11.92 -24.38
N TRP A 203 -15.05 -11.38 -24.95
CA TRP A 203 -13.78 -12.08 -25.00
C TRP A 203 -13.16 -12.32 -23.59
N VAL A 204 -13.41 -11.43 -22.63
CA VAL A 204 -13.02 -11.61 -21.23
C VAL A 204 -13.90 -12.67 -20.60
N ARG A 205 -15.21 -12.62 -20.87
CA ARG A 205 -16.17 -13.59 -20.39
C ARG A 205 -15.80 -15.01 -20.85
N THR A 206 -15.47 -15.19 -22.13
CA THR A 206 -15.01 -16.49 -22.66
C THR A 206 -13.82 -17.03 -21.88
N LYS A 207 -12.84 -16.18 -21.49
CA LYS A 207 -11.68 -16.64 -20.70
C LYS A 207 -12.03 -16.98 -19.26
N LEU A 208 -13.00 -16.29 -18.69
CA LEU A 208 -13.53 -16.61 -17.37
C LEU A 208 -14.25 -17.97 -17.40
N ASP A 209 -15.06 -18.21 -18.43
CA ASP A 209 -15.78 -19.48 -18.59
C ASP A 209 -14.82 -20.65 -18.80
N ASP A 210 -13.78 -20.48 -19.64
CA ASP A 210 -12.70 -21.47 -19.83
C ASP A 210 -12.02 -21.85 -18.50
N TRP A 211 -11.81 -20.84 -17.61
CA TRP A 211 -11.23 -21.05 -16.30
C TRP A 211 -12.22 -21.73 -15.34
N LEU A 212 -13.45 -21.22 -15.24
CA LEU A 212 -14.47 -21.72 -14.34
C LEU A 212 -14.82 -23.18 -14.63
N ALA A 213 -15.01 -23.52 -15.91
CA ALA A 213 -15.27 -24.88 -16.34
C ALA A 213 -14.10 -25.83 -16.04
N ALA A 214 -12.86 -25.40 -16.36
CA ALA A 214 -11.68 -26.21 -16.10
C ALA A 214 -11.37 -26.43 -14.62
N ALA A 215 -11.75 -25.49 -13.75
CA ALA A 215 -11.54 -25.55 -12.32
C ALA A 215 -12.75 -26.09 -11.54
N ALA A 216 -13.86 -26.43 -12.23
CA ALA A 216 -15.15 -26.84 -11.65
C ALA A 216 -15.63 -25.86 -10.55
N ILE A 217 -15.62 -24.55 -10.87
CA ILE A 217 -16.05 -23.50 -9.95
C ILE A 217 -17.50 -23.14 -10.24
N ASP A 218 -18.39 -23.49 -9.34
CA ASP A 218 -19.83 -23.23 -9.39
C ASP A 218 -20.34 -22.21 -8.38
N ARG A 219 -19.51 -21.83 -7.38
CA ARG A 219 -19.86 -20.89 -6.32
C ARG A 219 -18.64 -20.28 -5.66
N GLY A 220 -18.84 -19.15 -4.98
CA GLY A 220 -17.85 -18.48 -4.15
C GLY A 220 -16.77 -17.75 -4.96
N LYS A 221 -15.52 -17.79 -4.51
CA LYS A 221 -14.42 -17.01 -5.12
C LYS A 221 -14.16 -17.39 -6.57
N LEU A 222 -14.13 -16.36 -7.43
CA LEU A 222 -13.87 -16.49 -8.87
C LEU A 222 -12.44 -17.01 -9.13
N PHE A 223 -11.46 -16.50 -8.41
CA PHE A 223 -10.07 -16.93 -8.54
C PHE A 223 -9.62 -17.72 -7.32
N ARG A 224 -9.18 -18.93 -7.56
CA ARG A 224 -8.71 -19.87 -6.54
C ARG A 224 -7.23 -20.20 -6.74
N GLN A 225 -6.59 -20.63 -5.67
CA GLN A 225 -5.20 -21.10 -5.73
C GLN A 225 -5.15 -22.47 -6.42
N VAL A 226 -4.19 -22.66 -7.31
CA VAL A 226 -3.94 -23.94 -7.98
C VAL A 226 -2.69 -24.56 -7.38
N ASN A 227 -2.76 -25.81 -6.91
CA ASN A 227 -1.64 -26.53 -6.33
C ASN A 227 -0.66 -27.04 -7.42
N LYS A 228 0.45 -27.65 -6.99
CA LYS A 228 1.46 -28.20 -7.92
C LYS A 228 0.92 -29.35 -8.79
N VAL A 229 -0.11 -30.04 -8.31
CA VAL A 229 -0.76 -31.17 -9.01
C VAL A 229 -1.81 -30.69 -10.02
N GLY A 230 -2.07 -29.38 -10.09
CA GLY A 230 -3.04 -28.83 -11.03
C GLY A 230 -4.49 -28.85 -10.55
N ARG A 231 -4.76 -28.91 -9.24
CA ARG A 231 -6.12 -28.81 -8.68
C ARG A 231 -6.35 -27.45 -8.06
N ALA A 232 -7.55 -26.89 -8.26
CA ALA A 232 -7.99 -25.66 -7.61
C ALA A 232 -8.45 -25.95 -6.18
N TRP A 233 -8.06 -25.11 -5.23
CA TRP A 233 -8.48 -25.22 -3.83
C TRP A 233 -9.77 -24.42 -3.62
N GLU A 234 -10.66 -24.90 -2.74
CA GLU A 234 -11.91 -24.21 -2.42
C GLU A 234 -11.67 -22.84 -1.76
N MET A 235 -10.60 -22.70 -1.00
CA MET A 235 -10.22 -21.40 -0.42
C MET A 235 -9.70 -20.44 -1.50
N GLY A 236 -10.30 -19.25 -1.57
CA GLY A 236 -9.87 -18.21 -2.49
C GLY A 236 -8.39 -17.84 -2.32
N CYS A 237 -7.80 -17.21 -3.34
CA CYS A 237 -6.44 -16.70 -3.26
C CYS A 237 -6.32 -15.70 -2.10
N ALA A 238 -5.60 -16.08 -1.03
CA ALA A 238 -5.29 -15.17 0.05
C ALA A 238 -4.30 -14.11 -0.46
N HIS A 239 -4.54 -12.86 -0.10
CA HIS A 239 -3.77 -11.69 -0.54
C HIS A 239 -2.25 -11.82 -0.31
N ARG A 240 -1.82 -12.67 0.65
CA ARG A 240 -0.41 -12.87 1.03
C ARG A 240 0.26 -14.08 0.39
N HIS A 241 -0.50 -15.06 -0.10
CA HIS A 241 0.04 -16.36 -0.51
C HIS A 241 -0.10 -16.67 -2.01
N CYS A 242 -0.28 -15.67 -2.85
CA CYS A 242 -0.17 -15.83 -4.29
C CYS A 242 1.14 -15.19 -4.81
N PRO A 243 2.33 -15.75 -4.47
CA PRO A 243 3.61 -15.19 -4.93
C PRO A 243 3.74 -15.21 -6.47
N GLY A 244 2.97 -16.10 -7.13
CA GLY A 244 2.92 -16.17 -8.59
C GLY A 244 2.24 -14.98 -9.25
N HIS A 245 1.20 -14.38 -8.64
CA HIS A 245 0.47 -13.25 -9.23
C HIS A 245 1.25 -11.95 -9.17
N ALA A 246 1.95 -11.68 -8.06
CA ALA A 246 2.81 -10.50 -7.94
C ALA A 246 4.00 -10.59 -8.91
N LYS A 247 4.59 -11.79 -9.07
CA LYS A 247 5.68 -12.05 -10.03
C LYS A 247 5.20 -11.96 -11.47
N LEU A 248 4.02 -12.48 -11.78
CA LEU A 248 3.43 -12.40 -13.13
C LEU A 248 3.13 -10.96 -13.52
N LEU A 249 2.47 -10.18 -12.65
CA LEU A 249 2.22 -8.77 -12.88
C LEU A 249 3.51 -7.95 -12.98
N VAL A 250 4.52 -8.24 -12.17
CA VAL A 250 5.82 -7.57 -12.23
C VAL A 250 6.61 -8.00 -13.46
N ALA A 251 6.57 -9.27 -13.86
CA ALA A 251 7.22 -9.75 -15.09
C ALA A 251 6.55 -9.18 -16.35
N VAL A 252 5.23 -9.03 -16.32
CA VAL A 252 4.42 -8.48 -17.41
C VAL A 252 4.60 -6.96 -17.55
N LEU A 253 4.79 -6.24 -16.44
CA LEU A 253 4.89 -4.78 -16.41
C LEU A 253 6.34 -4.25 -16.42
N ARG A 254 7.34 -5.11 -16.37
CA ARG A 254 8.73 -4.70 -16.58
C ARG A 254 9.07 -4.81 -18.07
N PRO A 255 9.31 -3.70 -18.77
CA PRO A 255 9.90 -3.79 -20.09
C PRO A 255 11.25 -4.50 -19.97
N SER A 256 11.48 -5.47 -20.86
CA SER A 256 12.80 -6.09 -21.07
C SER A 256 13.76 -4.98 -21.49
N THR A 257 14.43 -4.36 -20.56
CA THR A 257 15.63 -3.59 -20.87
C THR A 257 16.73 -4.59 -21.19
N LYS A 258 16.80 -5.07 -22.45
CA LYS A 258 18.07 -5.50 -23.00
C LYS A 258 18.97 -4.27 -22.94
N ARG A 259 19.98 -4.33 -22.11
CA ARG A 259 21.18 -3.49 -22.26
C ARG A 259 21.95 -4.11 -23.42
N ASP A 260 21.98 -3.42 -24.52
CA ASP A 260 23.04 -3.59 -25.50
C ASP A 260 24.31 -2.94 -24.96
#